data_8f890fd9ccc81bef4a4a14c11fc2847a
#
_entry.id   8f890fd9ccc81bef4a4a14c11fc2847a
#
_cell.length_a   1.000
_cell.length_b   1.000
_cell.length_c   1.000
_cell.angle_alpha   90.00
_cell.angle_beta   90.00
_cell.angle_gamma   90.00
#
_symmetry.space_group_name_H-M   'P 1'
#
loop_
_entity.id
_entity.type
_entity.pdbx_description
1 polymer ?
#
loop_
_entity_poly.entity_id
_entity_poly.type
_entity_poly.pdbx_seq_one_letter_code
_entity_poly.pdbx_strand_id
1 'polypeptide(L)'
;PITKIAEKAGIDDKYLEQYGKYKAKIDYNLLKESDRKDGKLILMTAINPTPAGEGKTTTTVGLADAMQKLGKSVMVALREPSLGPVFGVKGGAAGGGYAQVVPMEDINLHFTGDFHAIGAANNLLAAMIDNHIFQGNALNIDPRKITWKRCVDMNDRQLRNVVDGLGGRTNGMPREDGYDITVASEIMAVLCLASDITDLKERLSKIIIGYTYGKVSEQKPVTAGDLHAEGAMTALLKDALKPNLVQTLEHVPAIVHGGPFANIAHGCNSVTATKMCMKLADYTITEAGFGADLGAEKFLDIKCRMAGLHPSAVVIVATVRALKYNGGVAKADLNNENLEALEKGLPNLLKHVSNIKNVYKLPCVVAINAFPTDTKAELDLVEAKCKELGVNVALSEVWAKGGEGGVKLAEEVLRLVEEPNDFSYAYELEGSIEDKLNQIVQKVYGGKRVVLTANAQKQAKQLEALGFGNCPICVAKTQYSLTDDQTKLGAPTDFEVTVRNLKISAGAGFIVALTGEIMTMPGLPKVPAAERIDVDETGKITGLF
;
A
#
# COMPACT_ATOMS: atom_id res chain seq x y z
N PRO A 1 -4.65 -4.50 -28.17
CA PRO A 1 -3.38 -5.15 -27.88
C PRO A 1 -2.44 -4.26 -27.11
N ILE A 2 -1.61 -4.84 -26.24
CA ILE A 2 -0.70 -4.09 -25.37
C ILE A 2 0.35 -3.31 -26.18
N THR A 3 0.69 -3.76 -27.37
CA THR A 3 1.60 -3.04 -28.25
C THR A 3 1.07 -1.67 -28.65
N LYS A 4 -0.25 -1.55 -28.87
CA LYS A 4 -0.88 -0.26 -29.17
C LYS A 4 -0.90 0.66 -27.94
N ILE A 5 -1.07 0.10 -26.77
CA ILE A 5 -1.03 0.87 -25.52
C ILE A 5 0.39 1.38 -25.25
N ALA A 6 1.40 0.56 -25.50
CA ALA A 6 2.79 0.98 -25.38
C ALA A 6 3.13 2.10 -26.38
N GLU A 7 2.68 1.99 -27.61
CA GLU A 7 2.83 3.03 -28.61
C GLU A 7 2.16 4.34 -28.18
N LYS A 8 0.92 4.27 -27.69
CA LYS A 8 0.19 5.41 -27.15
C LYS A 8 0.93 6.09 -26.00
N ALA A 9 1.56 5.31 -25.12
CA ALA A 9 2.34 5.82 -24.00
C ALA A 9 3.73 6.33 -24.42
N GLY A 10 4.12 6.17 -25.68
CA GLY A 10 5.43 6.57 -26.15
C GLY A 10 6.58 5.67 -25.69
N ILE A 11 6.29 4.40 -25.43
CA ILE A 11 7.29 3.40 -25.04
C ILE A 11 7.90 2.78 -26.28
N ASP A 12 9.22 2.97 -26.46
CA ASP A 12 9.96 2.32 -27.53
C ASP A 12 9.93 0.80 -27.36
N ASP A 13 9.79 0.07 -28.47
CA ASP A 13 9.70 -1.39 -28.47
C ASP A 13 10.87 -2.07 -27.77
N LYS A 14 12.06 -1.48 -27.79
CA LYS A 14 13.24 -2.03 -27.10
C LYS A 14 13.06 -2.16 -25.57
N TYR A 15 12.12 -1.42 -24.98
CA TYR A 15 11.82 -1.49 -23.55
C TYR A 15 10.63 -2.38 -23.23
N LEU A 16 9.92 -2.88 -24.25
CA LEU A 16 8.69 -3.64 -24.06
C LEU A 16 8.95 -5.13 -24.13
N GLU A 17 8.53 -5.84 -23.10
CA GLU A 17 8.60 -7.30 -23.03
C GLU A 17 7.17 -7.82 -22.89
N GLN A 18 6.63 -8.42 -23.96
CA GLN A 18 5.26 -8.88 -23.98
C GLN A 18 5.07 -10.17 -23.16
N TYR A 19 4.04 -10.18 -22.33
CA TYR A 19 3.57 -11.34 -21.57
C TYR A 19 2.19 -11.76 -22.10
N GLY A 20 2.10 -12.03 -23.41
CA GLY A 20 0.85 -12.29 -24.11
C GLY A 20 0.35 -11.04 -24.82
N LYS A 21 -0.95 -11.07 -25.23
CA LYS A 21 -1.54 -10.05 -26.08
C LYS A 21 -1.87 -8.74 -25.36
N TYR A 22 -2.19 -8.82 -24.06
CA TYR A 22 -2.81 -7.71 -23.32
C TYR A 22 -2.02 -7.21 -22.11
N LYS A 23 -0.86 -7.75 -21.85
CA LYS A 23 0.02 -7.33 -20.76
C LYS A 23 1.47 -7.41 -21.17
N ALA A 24 2.29 -6.55 -20.58
CA ALA A 24 3.73 -6.49 -20.86
C ALA A 24 4.48 -5.95 -19.65
N LYS A 25 5.77 -6.20 -19.62
CA LYS A 25 6.68 -5.52 -18.70
C LYS A 25 7.42 -4.42 -19.44
N ILE A 26 7.77 -3.36 -18.70
CA ILE A 26 8.58 -2.26 -19.21
C ILE A 26 9.95 -2.36 -18.57
N ASP A 27 11.00 -2.32 -19.38
CA ASP A 27 12.38 -2.31 -18.91
C ASP A 27 12.64 -1.03 -18.10
N TYR A 28 13.08 -1.17 -16.86
CA TYR A 28 13.37 -0.05 -15.97
C TYR A 28 14.53 0.84 -16.46
N ASN A 29 15.34 0.38 -17.41
CA ASN A 29 16.38 1.21 -18.02
C ASN A 29 15.82 2.41 -18.77
N LEU A 30 14.54 2.38 -19.16
CA LEU A 30 13.85 3.54 -19.72
C LEU A 30 13.99 4.77 -18.80
N LEU A 31 13.92 4.58 -17.48
CA LEU A 31 14.07 5.69 -16.53
C LEU A 31 15.43 6.36 -16.57
N LYS A 32 16.49 5.60 -16.87
CA LYS A 32 17.87 6.13 -16.98
C LYS A 32 18.13 6.78 -18.33
N GLU A 33 17.54 6.25 -19.39
CA GLU A 33 17.81 6.64 -20.76
C GLU A 33 16.90 7.77 -21.27
N SER A 34 15.75 7.98 -20.66
CA SER A 34 14.83 9.05 -21.04
C SER A 34 15.22 10.37 -20.38
N ASP A 35 15.31 11.44 -21.17
CA ASP A 35 15.56 12.81 -20.73
C ASP A 35 14.28 13.64 -20.65
N ARG A 36 13.12 13.02 -20.83
CA ARG A 36 11.83 13.67 -20.70
C ARG A 36 11.63 14.17 -19.24
N LYS A 37 11.07 15.36 -19.08
CA LYS A 37 10.71 15.91 -17.75
C LYS A 37 9.57 15.11 -17.15
N ASP A 38 9.61 14.95 -15.82
CA ASP A 38 8.55 14.28 -15.09
C ASP A 38 7.23 15.07 -15.14
N GLY A 39 6.13 14.35 -15.31
CA GLY A 39 4.79 14.92 -15.24
C GLY A 39 4.37 15.20 -13.80
N LYS A 40 3.15 15.71 -13.64
CA LYS A 40 2.53 16.02 -12.35
C LYS A 40 2.07 14.72 -11.66
N LEU A 41 2.22 14.66 -10.35
CA LEU A 41 1.81 13.51 -9.54
C LEU A 41 0.56 13.84 -8.73
N ILE A 42 -0.46 13.00 -8.85
CA ILE A 42 -1.74 13.14 -8.16
C ILE A 42 -1.92 11.92 -7.26
N LEU A 43 -2.10 12.15 -5.95
CA LEU A 43 -2.34 11.10 -4.98
C LEU A 43 -3.85 10.93 -4.75
N MET A 44 -4.32 9.69 -4.89
CA MET A 44 -5.66 9.27 -4.51
C MET A 44 -5.63 8.64 -3.14
N THR A 45 -6.41 9.16 -2.23
CA THR A 45 -6.59 8.59 -0.88
C THR A 45 -8.08 8.60 -0.53
N ALA A 46 -8.41 8.28 0.70
CA ALA A 46 -9.80 8.16 1.14
C ALA A 46 -9.94 8.45 2.63
N ILE A 47 -11.17 8.57 3.08
CA ILE A 47 -11.52 8.50 4.52
C ILE A 47 -11.24 7.10 5.05
N ASN A 48 -11.31 6.90 6.36
CA ASN A 48 -11.18 5.57 6.94
C ASN A 48 -12.20 4.62 6.30
N PRO A 49 -11.78 3.42 5.87
CA PRO A 49 -12.68 2.49 5.22
C PRO A 49 -13.80 2.01 6.14
N THR A 50 -14.92 1.65 5.54
CA THR A 50 -16.06 1.07 6.22
C THR A 50 -16.42 -0.27 5.55
N PRO A 51 -17.28 -1.10 6.19
CA PRO A 51 -17.72 -2.35 5.57
C PRO A 51 -18.40 -2.18 4.22
N ALA A 52 -18.92 -0.97 3.92
CA ALA A 52 -19.57 -0.67 2.63
C ALA A 52 -18.60 -0.38 1.49
N GLY A 53 -17.33 -0.07 1.81
CA GLY A 53 -16.32 0.37 0.84
C GLY A 53 -16.55 1.80 0.36
N GLU A 54 -15.51 2.44 -0.16
CA GLU A 54 -15.55 3.84 -0.62
C GLU A 54 -15.34 4.00 -2.13
N GLY A 55 -14.89 2.94 -2.82
CA GLY A 55 -14.67 2.97 -4.25
C GLY A 55 -13.44 3.79 -4.68
N LYS A 56 -12.39 3.75 -3.90
CA LYS A 56 -11.15 4.50 -4.18
C LYS A 56 -10.52 4.11 -5.53
N THR A 57 -10.33 2.82 -5.78
CA THR A 57 -9.73 2.35 -7.04
C THR A 57 -10.63 2.66 -8.24
N THR A 58 -11.94 2.48 -8.10
CA THR A 58 -12.91 2.86 -9.13
C THR A 58 -12.80 4.34 -9.47
N THR A 59 -12.74 5.20 -8.46
CA THR A 59 -12.58 6.65 -8.64
C THR A 59 -11.24 7.00 -9.28
N THR A 60 -10.17 6.31 -8.87
CA THR A 60 -8.82 6.48 -9.44
C THR A 60 -8.80 6.21 -10.94
N VAL A 61 -9.32 5.06 -11.34
CA VAL A 61 -9.38 4.66 -12.76
C VAL A 61 -10.28 5.60 -13.55
N GLY A 62 -11.45 5.91 -13.00
CA GLY A 62 -12.39 6.82 -13.65
C GLY A 62 -11.85 8.23 -13.83
N LEU A 63 -11.07 8.73 -12.88
CA LEU A 63 -10.39 10.02 -13.01
C LEU A 63 -9.39 10.00 -14.18
N ALA A 64 -8.61 8.94 -14.32
CA ALA A 64 -7.68 8.81 -15.43
C ALA A 64 -8.42 8.80 -16.78
N ASP A 65 -9.49 8.04 -16.89
CA ASP A 65 -10.33 8.01 -18.09
C ASP A 65 -10.93 9.41 -18.40
N ALA A 66 -11.37 10.12 -17.36
CA ALA A 66 -11.91 11.48 -17.51
C ALA A 66 -10.85 12.47 -17.99
N MET A 67 -9.64 12.41 -17.44
CA MET A 67 -8.54 13.29 -17.87
C MET A 67 -8.17 13.04 -19.33
N GLN A 68 -8.20 11.78 -19.77
CA GLN A 68 -7.99 11.44 -21.17
C GLN A 68 -9.08 12.05 -22.06
N LYS A 69 -10.35 12.03 -21.63
CA LYS A 69 -11.45 12.68 -22.36
C LYS A 69 -11.25 14.19 -22.52
N LEU A 70 -10.57 14.81 -21.57
CA LEU A 70 -10.19 16.22 -21.64
C LEU A 70 -8.92 16.47 -22.46
N GLY A 71 -8.43 15.47 -23.17
CA GLY A 71 -7.27 15.58 -24.06
C GLY A 71 -5.91 15.52 -23.35
N LYS A 72 -5.86 15.05 -22.12
CA LYS A 72 -4.62 15.01 -21.35
C LYS A 72 -3.88 13.68 -21.54
N SER A 73 -2.55 13.74 -21.51
CA SER A 73 -1.68 12.59 -21.42
C SER A 73 -1.62 12.14 -19.95
N VAL A 74 -2.19 11.00 -19.65
CA VAL A 74 -2.35 10.50 -18.28
C VAL A 74 -2.02 9.02 -18.21
N MET A 75 -1.40 8.61 -17.11
CA MET A 75 -1.20 7.21 -16.76
C MET A 75 -1.59 7.00 -15.30
N VAL A 76 -1.95 5.77 -14.98
CA VAL A 76 -2.31 5.38 -13.61
C VAL A 76 -1.38 4.30 -13.11
N ALA A 77 -0.94 4.42 -11.84
CA ALA A 77 -0.10 3.42 -11.17
C ALA A 77 -0.85 2.83 -9.99
N LEU A 78 -1.01 1.50 -9.98
CA LEU A 78 -1.82 0.77 -9.01
C LEU A 78 -1.03 -0.37 -8.37
N ARG A 79 -1.52 -0.84 -7.23
CA ARG A 79 -1.00 -2.07 -6.61
C ARG A 79 -1.57 -3.30 -7.31
N GLU A 80 -0.78 -4.37 -7.30
CA GLU A 80 -1.21 -5.70 -7.73
C GLU A 80 -1.96 -6.38 -6.58
N PRO A 81 -3.14 -7.00 -6.83
CA PRO A 81 -3.88 -7.70 -5.77
C PRO A 81 -3.20 -9.01 -5.36
N SER A 82 -3.30 -9.34 -4.07
CA SER A 82 -2.82 -10.59 -3.49
C SER A 82 -3.87 -11.70 -3.68
N LEU A 83 -3.43 -12.91 -3.92
CA LEU A 83 -4.31 -14.08 -4.04
C LEU A 83 -5.12 -14.35 -2.76
N GLY A 84 -4.55 -14.07 -1.59
CA GLY A 84 -5.25 -14.28 -0.32
C GLY A 84 -6.60 -13.58 -0.24
N PRO A 85 -6.67 -12.25 -0.36
CA PRO A 85 -7.94 -11.53 -0.39
C PRO A 85 -8.85 -11.92 -1.56
N VAL A 86 -8.30 -12.20 -2.73
CA VAL A 86 -9.08 -12.61 -3.91
C VAL A 86 -9.85 -13.90 -3.64
N PHE A 87 -9.21 -14.90 -3.07
CA PHE A 87 -9.82 -16.18 -2.73
C PHE A 87 -10.46 -16.20 -1.33
N GLY A 88 -10.27 -15.16 -0.56
CA GLY A 88 -10.79 -15.01 0.81
C GLY A 88 -12.12 -14.27 0.87
N VAL A 89 -12.06 -13.01 1.30
CA VAL A 89 -13.27 -12.21 1.60
C VAL A 89 -13.79 -11.45 0.39
N LYS A 90 -12.89 -10.86 -0.43
CA LYS A 90 -13.26 -9.83 -1.39
C LYS A 90 -13.56 -10.32 -2.80
N GLY A 91 -13.00 -11.46 -3.21
CA GLY A 91 -12.95 -11.78 -4.63
C GLY A 91 -11.97 -10.86 -5.36
N GLY A 92 -11.99 -10.85 -6.69
CA GLY A 92 -11.09 -10.05 -7.51
C GLY A 92 -11.43 -8.57 -7.50
N ALA A 93 -10.41 -7.71 -7.69
CA ALA A 93 -10.57 -6.27 -7.75
C ALA A 93 -9.52 -5.63 -8.67
N ALA A 94 -10.00 -4.75 -9.58
CA ALA A 94 -9.17 -3.83 -10.38
C ALA A 94 -10.04 -2.65 -10.85
N GLY A 95 -10.85 -2.11 -9.93
CA GLY A 95 -11.89 -1.14 -10.19
C GLY A 95 -13.27 -1.79 -10.26
N GLY A 96 -14.27 -1.07 -10.71
CA GLY A 96 -15.65 -1.56 -10.80
C GLY A 96 -16.46 -0.83 -11.86
N GLY A 97 -17.58 -1.46 -12.26
CA GLY A 97 -18.44 -0.90 -13.30
C GLY A 97 -17.69 -0.63 -14.60
N TYR A 98 -17.82 0.58 -15.11
CA TYR A 98 -17.11 1.01 -16.32
C TYR A 98 -15.71 1.58 -16.06
N ALA A 99 -15.30 1.69 -14.79
CA ALA A 99 -13.99 2.19 -14.41
C ALA A 99 -13.12 1.01 -13.91
N GLN A 100 -12.53 0.29 -14.85
CA GLN A 100 -11.74 -0.92 -14.59
C GLN A 100 -10.44 -0.92 -15.35
N VAL A 101 -9.44 -1.61 -14.78
CA VAL A 101 -8.19 -1.97 -15.44
C VAL A 101 -8.29 -3.40 -15.94
N VAL A 102 -7.87 -3.66 -17.16
CA VAL A 102 -7.96 -4.96 -17.81
C VAL A 102 -6.59 -5.42 -18.31
N PRO A 103 -6.31 -6.72 -18.39
CA PRO A 103 -7.21 -7.89 -18.19
C PRO A 103 -7.40 -8.25 -16.70
N MET A 104 -8.63 -8.20 -16.23
CA MET A 104 -8.99 -8.41 -14.81
C MET A 104 -8.58 -9.80 -14.28
N GLU A 105 -8.84 -10.87 -15.04
CA GLU A 105 -8.48 -12.23 -14.61
C GLU A 105 -6.99 -12.37 -14.37
N ASP A 106 -6.18 -11.92 -15.31
CA ASP A 106 -4.71 -12.04 -15.24
C ASP A 106 -4.17 -11.25 -14.03
N ILE A 107 -4.66 -10.03 -13.85
CA ILE A 107 -4.24 -9.15 -12.75
C ILE A 107 -4.54 -9.79 -11.39
N ASN A 108 -5.68 -10.45 -11.25
CA ASN A 108 -6.13 -11.03 -9.98
C ASN A 108 -5.63 -12.46 -9.72
N LEU A 109 -4.90 -13.05 -10.65
CA LEU A 109 -4.32 -14.38 -10.48
C LEU A 109 -2.78 -14.31 -10.46
N HIS A 110 -2.13 -14.93 -11.41
CA HIS A 110 -0.65 -15.00 -11.42
C HIS A 110 0.00 -13.80 -12.11
N PHE A 111 -0.75 -13.07 -12.87
CA PHE A 111 -0.35 -11.90 -13.64
C PHE A 111 0.91 -12.15 -14.48
N THR A 112 2.06 -11.64 -14.03
CA THR A 112 3.37 -11.83 -14.68
C THR A 112 4.36 -12.57 -13.78
N GLY A 113 3.91 -13.07 -12.64
CA GLY A 113 4.71 -13.90 -11.74
C GLY A 113 5.50 -13.14 -10.67
N ASP A 114 5.26 -11.85 -10.49
CA ASP A 114 6.03 -11.04 -9.53
C ASP A 114 5.90 -11.54 -8.10
N PHE A 115 4.72 -11.91 -7.66
CA PHE A 115 4.49 -12.40 -6.30
C PHE A 115 5.13 -13.77 -6.09
N HIS A 116 5.16 -14.61 -7.11
CA HIS A 116 5.89 -15.88 -7.05
C HIS A 116 7.40 -15.66 -6.92
N ALA A 117 7.95 -14.67 -7.62
CA ALA A 117 9.35 -14.30 -7.52
C ALA A 117 9.69 -13.78 -6.11
N ILE A 118 8.81 -12.95 -5.54
CA ILE A 118 8.96 -12.43 -4.17
C ILE A 118 8.93 -13.59 -3.17
N GLY A 119 7.97 -14.50 -3.30
CA GLY A 119 7.89 -15.69 -2.46
C GLY A 119 9.13 -16.57 -2.57
N ALA A 120 9.64 -16.79 -3.77
CA ALA A 120 10.85 -17.56 -4.01
C ALA A 120 12.07 -16.93 -3.33
N ALA A 121 12.25 -15.62 -3.47
CA ALA A 121 13.37 -14.91 -2.85
C ALA A 121 13.28 -14.94 -1.33
N ASN A 122 12.09 -14.73 -0.78
CA ASN A 122 11.85 -14.78 0.66
C ASN A 122 12.16 -16.16 1.23
N ASN A 123 11.71 -17.21 0.57
CA ASN A 123 11.87 -18.58 1.04
C ASN A 123 13.28 -19.14 0.78
N LEU A 124 13.96 -18.62 -0.25
CA LEU A 124 15.39 -18.90 -0.40
C LEU A 124 16.18 -18.38 0.80
N LEU A 125 15.92 -17.15 1.22
CA LEU A 125 16.58 -16.58 2.38
C LEU A 125 16.29 -17.42 3.64
N ALA A 126 15.04 -17.80 3.87
CA ALA A 126 14.66 -18.66 4.99
C ALA A 126 15.39 -20.01 4.96
N ALA A 127 15.45 -20.64 3.78
CA ALA A 127 16.18 -21.90 3.60
C ALA A 127 17.67 -21.74 3.87
N MET A 128 18.27 -20.64 3.44
CA MET A 128 19.69 -20.36 3.68
C MET A 128 20.00 -20.13 5.16
N ILE A 129 19.10 -19.51 5.91
CA ILE A 129 19.24 -19.32 7.36
C ILE A 129 19.31 -20.68 8.05
N ASP A 130 18.33 -21.54 7.81
CA ASP A 130 18.25 -22.84 8.46
C ASP A 130 19.37 -23.77 8.00
N ASN A 131 19.75 -23.69 6.74
CA ASN A 131 20.89 -24.44 6.22
C ASN A 131 22.21 -24.00 6.88
N HIS A 132 22.40 -22.70 7.08
CA HIS A 132 23.60 -22.17 7.75
C HIS A 132 23.72 -22.72 9.16
N ILE A 133 22.61 -22.74 9.91
CA ILE A 133 22.58 -23.30 11.27
C ILE A 133 22.90 -24.81 11.25
N PHE A 134 22.28 -25.54 10.33
CA PHE A 134 22.49 -26.99 10.17
C PHE A 134 23.92 -27.34 9.79
N GLN A 135 24.59 -26.52 8.98
CA GLN A 135 25.94 -26.76 8.49
C GLN A 135 27.05 -26.18 9.41
N GLY A 136 26.76 -25.96 10.68
CA GLY A 136 27.76 -25.56 11.65
C GLY A 136 27.59 -24.19 12.27
N ASN A 137 26.66 -23.36 11.76
CA ASN A 137 26.30 -22.07 12.35
C ASN A 137 27.51 -21.14 12.63
N ALA A 138 28.35 -20.93 11.62
CA ALA A 138 29.57 -20.13 11.77
C ALA A 138 29.27 -18.67 12.20
N LEU A 139 28.10 -18.11 11.84
CA LEU A 139 27.69 -16.77 12.25
C LEU A 139 27.11 -16.70 13.65
N ASN A 140 27.04 -17.84 14.36
CA ASN A 140 26.54 -17.92 15.74
C ASN A 140 25.10 -17.40 15.91
N ILE A 141 24.22 -17.73 14.96
CA ILE A 141 22.81 -17.34 14.99
C ILE A 141 22.10 -18.08 16.14
N ASP A 142 21.36 -17.31 16.96
CA ASP A 142 20.48 -17.92 17.97
C ASP A 142 19.16 -18.32 17.29
N PRO A 143 18.84 -19.63 17.18
CA PRO A 143 17.61 -20.08 16.50
C PRO A 143 16.31 -19.55 17.13
N ARG A 144 16.35 -19.13 18.38
CA ARG A 144 15.21 -18.57 19.10
C ARG A 144 15.00 -17.07 18.80
N LYS A 145 15.96 -16.45 18.10
CA LYS A 145 15.97 -15.01 17.79
C LYS A 145 15.96 -14.74 16.29
N ILE A 146 15.57 -15.70 15.50
CA ILE A 146 15.34 -15.52 14.08
C ILE A 146 14.07 -14.69 13.90
N THR A 147 14.20 -13.59 13.18
CA THR A 147 13.10 -12.65 12.89
C THR A 147 12.50 -12.85 11.50
N TRP A 148 13.13 -13.66 10.67
CA TRP A 148 12.71 -13.94 9.30
C TRP A 148 11.75 -15.12 9.27
N LYS A 149 10.62 -14.94 8.56
CA LYS A 149 9.61 -15.99 8.36
C LYS A 149 9.58 -16.42 6.89
N ARG A 150 9.02 -17.59 6.66
CA ARG A 150 8.63 -18.02 5.32
C ARG A 150 7.40 -17.26 4.87
N CYS A 151 7.04 -17.34 3.61
CA CYS A 151 5.81 -16.70 3.12
C CYS A 151 5.09 -17.56 2.08
N VAL A 152 3.79 -17.28 1.94
CA VAL A 152 2.92 -17.84 0.92
C VAL A 152 1.85 -16.81 0.59
N ASP A 153 1.50 -16.67 -0.69
CA ASP A 153 0.48 -15.70 -1.09
C ASP A 153 -0.92 -16.31 -1.00
N MET A 154 -1.34 -16.62 0.21
CA MET A 154 -2.65 -17.20 0.51
C MET A 154 -3.02 -16.90 1.96
N ASN A 155 -4.32 -16.80 2.25
CA ASN A 155 -4.82 -16.71 3.62
C ASN A 155 -4.86 -18.10 4.24
N ASP A 156 -3.98 -18.36 5.21
CA ASP A 156 -3.89 -19.68 5.85
C ASP A 156 -3.47 -19.53 7.32
N ARG A 157 -4.46 -19.46 8.22
CA ARG A 157 -4.20 -19.32 9.65
C ARG A 157 -3.43 -20.49 10.25
N GLN A 158 -3.43 -21.65 9.60
CA GLN A 158 -2.74 -22.84 10.08
C GLN A 158 -1.22 -22.64 10.07
N LEU A 159 -0.72 -21.74 9.22
CA LEU A 159 0.71 -21.49 9.06
C LEU A 159 1.24 -20.35 9.94
N ARG A 160 0.42 -19.72 10.77
CA ARG A 160 0.87 -18.60 11.63
C ARG A 160 2.02 -18.98 12.55
N ASN A 161 1.89 -20.15 13.15
CA ASN A 161 2.90 -20.69 14.06
C ASN A 161 3.08 -22.17 13.76
N VAL A 162 4.28 -22.56 13.37
CA VAL A 162 4.60 -23.94 13.02
C VAL A 162 5.91 -24.34 13.69
N VAL A 163 6.14 -25.65 13.81
CA VAL A 163 7.44 -26.19 14.13
C VAL A 163 7.96 -26.87 12.87
N ASP A 164 9.07 -26.40 12.35
CA ASP A 164 9.72 -27.02 11.20
C ASP A 164 11.03 -27.72 11.59
N GLY A 165 11.67 -28.39 10.63
CA GLY A 165 12.91 -29.14 10.87
C GLY A 165 12.72 -30.48 11.55
N LEU A 166 11.49 -31.00 11.63
CA LEU A 166 11.19 -32.32 12.21
C LEU A 166 11.65 -33.47 11.29
N GLY A 167 11.73 -34.67 11.82
CA GLY A 167 12.07 -35.87 11.05
C GLY A 167 13.47 -36.40 11.34
N GLY A 168 14.08 -35.95 12.39
CA GLY A 168 15.36 -36.46 12.87
C GLY A 168 16.56 -35.61 12.42
N ARG A 169 17.71 -36.05 12.86
CA ARG A 169 18.99 -35.35 12.80
C ARG A 169 19.40 -34.86 11.39
N THR A 170 18.99 -35.58 10.35
CA THR A 170 19.36 -35.26 8.97
C THR A 170 18.44 -34.24 8.31
N ASN A 171 17.35 -33.82 8.98
CA ASN A 171 16.32 -32.96 8.41
C ASN A 171 16.38 -31.50 8.90
N GLY A 172 17.46 -31.12 9.55
CA GLY A 172 17.65 -29.78 10.08
C GLY A 172 17.52 -29.70 11.59
N MET A 173 17.27 -28.48 12.08
CA MET A 173 17.12 -28.21 13.51
C MET A 173 15.68 -27.79 13.79
N PRO A 174 14.92 -28.54 14.61
CA PRO A 174 13.57 -28.14 14.95
C PRO A 174 13.53 -26.78 15.63
N ARG A 175 12.65 -25.90 15.17
CA ARG A 175 12.42 -24.60 15.77
C ARG A 175 11.01 -24.08 15.47
N GLU A 176 10.57 -23.11 16.27
CA GLU A 176 9.38 -22.36 15.94
C GLU A 176 9.64 -21.49 14.72
N ASP A 177 8.69 -21.47 13.81
CA ASP A 177 8.68 -20.66 12.60
C ASP A 177 7.25 -20.22 12.32
N GLY A 178 7.03 -19.59 11.20
CA GLY A 178 5.71 -19.18 10.74
C GLY A 178 5.78 -18.72 9.30
N TYR A 179 4.60 -18.42 8.76
CA TYR A 179 4.46 -17.89 7.40
C TYR A 179 3.74 -16.57 7.45
N ASP A 180 4.29 -15.57 6.78
CA ASP A 180 3.59 -14.33 6.45
C ASP A 180 2.93 -14.48 5.07
N ILE A 181 1.84 -13.75 4.83
CA ILE A 181 1.36 -13.59 3.46
C ILE A 181 2.41 -12.79 2.66
N THR A 182 2.61 -13.16 1.40
CA THR A 182 3.68 -12.59 0.58
C THR A 182 3.69 -11.06 0.56
N VAL A 183 2.51 -10.43 0.53
CA VAL A 183 2.37 -8.97 0.55
C VAL A 183 2.76 -8.31 1.88
N ALA A 184 2.91 -9.09 2.94
CA ALA A 184 3.39 -8.63 4.24
C ALA A 184 4.90 -8.81 4.40
N SER A 185 5.57 -9.51 3.48
CA SER A 185 7.00 -9.76 3.54
C SER A 185 7.82 -8.48 3.35
N GLU A 186 8.98 -8.43 3.97
CA GLU A 186 9.92 -7.32 3.76
C GLU A 186 10.41 -7.26 2.30
N ILE A 187 10.50 -8.41 1.63
CA ILE A 187 10.87 -8.46 0.20
C ILE A 187 9.90 -7.62 -0.64
N MET A 188 8.59 -7.70 -0.37
CA MET A 188 7.60 -6.87 -1.05
C MET A 188 7.88 -5.38 -0.85
N ALA A 189 8.14 -4.97 0.38
CA ALA A 189 8.44 -3.57 0.69
C ALA A 189 9.75 -3.11 0.02
N VAL A 190 10.77 -3.95 0.05
CA VAL A 190 12.08 -3.67 -0.57
C VAL A 190 11.93 -3.50 -2.08
N LEU A 191 11.23 -4.42 -2.75
CA LEU A 191 10.98 -4.32 -4.19
C LEU A 191 10.27 -3.01 -4.55
N CYS A 192 9.29 -2.61 -3.74
CA CYS A 192 8.51 -1.40 -4.00
C CYS A 192 9.27 -0.11 -3.70
N LEU A 193 10.26 -0.12 -2.83
CA LEU A 193 11.04 1.07 -2.47
C LEU A 193 12.37 1.19 -3.24
N ALA A 194 12.82 0.11 -3.85
CA ALA A 194 14.07 0.13 -4.62
C ALA A 194 13.99 1.09 -5.80
N SER A 195 15.04 1.89 -5.98
CA SER A 195 15.14 2.85 -7.09
C SER A 195 15.63 2.21 -8.39
N ASP A 196 16.44 1.16 -8.29
CA ASP A 196 16.97 0.39 -9.42
C ASP A 196 17.46 -0.97 -8.93
N ILE A 197 18.03 -1.77 -9.85
CA ILE A 197 18.49 -3.12 -9.50
C ILE A 197 19.69 -3.11 -8.55
N THR A 198 20.55 -2.12 -8.64
CA THR A 198 21.70 -1.97 -7.73
C THR A 198 21.21 -1.65 -6.31
N ASP A 199 20.26 -0.72 -6.19
CA ASP A 199 19.63 -0.39 -4.92
C ASP A 199 18.87 -1.59 -4.34
N LEU A 200 18.17 -2.35 -5.19
CA LEU A 200 17.50 -3.58 -4.78
C LEU A 200 18.48 -4.53 -4.11
N LYS A 201 19.58 -4.82 -4.75
CA LYS A 201 20.62 -5.74 -4.24
C LYS A 201 21.19 -5.24 -2.90
N GLU A 202 21.49 -3.95 -2.81
CA GLU A 202 22.01 -3.34 -1.59
C GLU A 202 21.01 -3.42 -0.45
N ARG A 203 19.73 -3.11 -0.71
CA ARG A 203 18.66 -3.23 0.29
C ARG A 203 18.49 -4.65 0.78
N LEU A 204 18.49 -5.63 -0.13
CA LEU A 204 18.39 -7.05 0.22
C LEU A 204 19.53 -7.47 1.14
N SER A 205 20.75 -6.99 0.91
CA SER A 205 21.91 -7.32 1.76
C SER A 205 21.76 -6.84 3.20
N LYS A 206 20.99 -5.76 3.41
CA LYS A 206 20.79 -5.15 4.75
C LYS A 206 19.70 -5.80 5.58
N ILE A 207 18.89 -6.68 5.01
CA ILE A 207 17.80 -7.35 5.72
C ILE A 207 18.36 -8.07 6.95
N ILE A 208 17.82 -7.77 8.12
CA ILE A 208 18.18 -8.45 9.36
C ILE A 208 17.32 -9.71 9.48
N ILE A 209 17.98 -10.86 9.63
CA ILE A 209 17.30 -12.16 9.69
C ILE A 209 17.21 -12.71 11.11
N GLY A 210 17.97 -12.17 12.03
CA GLY A 210 18.03 -12.61 13.41
C GLY A 210 19.23 -12.02 14.13
N TYR A 211 19.54 -12.57 15.29
CA TYR A 211 20.60 -12.08 16.17
C TYR A 211 21.46 -13.23 16.65
N THR A 212 22.71 -12.91 17.03
CA THR A 212 23.64 -13.89 17.59
C THR A 212 23.24 -14.28 19.01
N TYR A 213 23.78 -15.41 19.49
CA TYR A 213 23.69 -15.79 20.89
C TYR A 213 24.32 -14.73 21.78
N GLY A 214 23.92 -14.70 23.04
CA GLY A 214 24.51 -13.86 24.07
C GLY A 214 23.49 -13.00 24.80
N LYS A 215 23.99 -12.17 25.72
CA LYS A 215 23.18 -11.17 26.42
C LYS A 215 22.74 -10.07 25.43
N VAL A 216 21.64 -9.37 25.71
CA VAL A 216 21.10 -8.33 24.84
C VAL A 216 22.18 -7.30 24.45
N SER A 217 23.08 -6.94 25.36
CA SER A 217 24.18 -6.00 25.10
C SER A 217 25.29 -6.56 24.20
N GLU A 218 25.36 -7.88 24.02
CA GLU A 218 26.41 -8.56 23.25
C GLU A 218 25.91 -9.10 21.92
N GLN A 219 24.59 -9.08 21.72
CA GLN A 219 23.97 -9.60 20.50
C GLN A 219 24.25 -8.68 19.31
N LYS A 220 24.55 -9.30 18.18
CA LYS A 220 24.74 -8.61 16.92
C LYS A 220 23.67 -9.03 15.94
N PRO A 221 23.11 -8.09 15.15
CA PRO A 221 22.23 -8.47 14.06
C PRO A 221 22.99 -9.26 12.99
N VAL A 222 22.33 -10.26 12.44
CA VAL A 222 22.82 -11.04 11.29
C VAL A 222 21.98 -10.65 10.09
N THR A 223 22.64 -10.39 8.97
CA THR A 223 21.96 -9.91 7.77
C THR A 223 21.95 -10.96 6.65
N ALA A 224 21.08 -10.73 5.66
CA ALA A 224 21.09 -11.52 4.43
C ALA A 224 22.44 -11.42 3.71
N GLY A 225 23.10 -10.26 3.80
CA GLY A 225 24.45 -10.05 3.26
C GLY A 225 25.50 -10.91 3.95
N ASP A 226 25.38 -11.10 5.26
CA ASP A 226 26.27 -12.01 6.01
C ASP A 226 26.16 -13.45 5.51
N LEU A 227 24.99 -13.85 5.02
CA LEU A 227 24.75 -15.16 4.41
C LEU A 227 25.07 -15.19 2.92
N HIS A 228 25.46 -14.08 2.32
CA HIS A 228 25.69 -13.92 0.89
C HIS A 228 24.48 -14.28 0.01
N ALA A 229 23.28 -13.97 0.51
CA ALA A 229 22.01 -14.30 -0.15
C ALA A 229 21.56 -13.25 -1.17
N GLU A 230 22.01 -12.01 -1.08
CA GLU A 230 21.51 -10.88 -1.85
C GLU A 230 21.63 -11.03 -3.36
N GLY A 231 22.70 -11.67 -3.83
CA GLY A 231 22.92 -11.91 -5.26
C GLY A 231 21.89 -12.85 -5.87
N ALA A 232 21.66 -14.00 -5.22
CA ALA A 232 20.68 -14.99 -5.66
C ALA A 232 19.25 -14.43 -5.55
N MET A 233 18.94 -13.72 -4.47
CA MET A 233 17.64 -13.07 -4.29
C MET A 233 17.39 -12.04 -5.39
N THR A 234 18.39 -11.22 -5.74
CA THR A 234 18.29 -10.23 -6.81
C THR A 234 18.07 -10.91 -8.17
N ALA A 235 18.75 -12.04 -8.42
CA ALA A 235 18.53 -12.81 -9.64
C ALA A 235 17.09 -13.30 -9.76
N LEU A 236 16.49 -13.78 -8.66
CA LEU A 236 15.08 -14.18 -8.63
C LEU A 236 14.13 -13.02 -8.86
N LEU A 237 14.49 -11.82 -8.44
CA LEU A 237 13.65 -10.61 -8.49
C LEU A 237 13.91 -9.74 -9.72
N LYS A 238 14.86 -10.07 -10.54
CA LYS A 238 15.30 -9.23 -11.66
C LYS A 238 14.15 -8.80 -12.58
N ASP A 239 13.33 -9.75 -13.01
CA ASP A 239 12.20 -9.46 -13.88
C ASP A 239 10.99 -8.90 -13.10
N ALA A 240 10.84 -9.29 -11.84
CA ALA A 240 9.79 -8.74 -10.97
C ALA A 240 9.97 -7.24 -10.70
N LEU A 241 11.18 -6.72 -10.79
CA LEU A 241 11.44 -5.28 -10.63
C LEU A 241 10.90 -4.45 -11.81
N LYS A 242 10.73 -5.06 -12.98
CA LYS A 242 10.14 -4.39 -14.13
C LYS A 242 8.64 -4.20 -13.93
N PRO A 243 8.11 -2.97 -14.07
CA PRO A 243 6.69 -2.74 -13.87
C PRO A 243 5.83 -3.30 -15.00
N ASN A 244 4.58 -3.62 -14.67
CA ASN A 244 3.64 -4.28 -15.58
C ASN A 244 2.72 -3.27 -16.25
N LEU A 245 2.70 -3.25 -17.57
CA LEU A 245 1.84 -2.40 -18.38
C LEU A 245 0.54 -3.12 -18.73
N VAL A 246 -0.57 -2.46 -18.46
CA VAL A 246 -1.94 -2.86 -18.82
C VAL A 246 -2.71 -1.61 -19.26
N GLN A 247 -4.03 -1.66 -19.24
CA GLN A 247 -4.86 -0.54 -19.69
C GLN A 247 -6.19 -0.50 -18.96
N THR A 248 -6.83 0.68 -18.97
CA THR A 248 -8.22 0.81 -18.53
C THR A 248 -9.16 0.39 -19.66
N LEU A 249 -10.46 0.24 -19.36
CA LEU A 249 -11.48 -0.05 -20.38
C LEU A 249 -11.51 1.03 -21.48
N GLU A 250 -11.17 2.26 -21.16
CA GLU A 250 -11.12 3.36 -22.13
C GLU A 250 -9.71 3.56 -22.72
N HIS A 251 -8.84 2.59 -22.53
CA HIS A 251 -7.49 2.50 -23.11
C HIS A 251 -6.51 3.53 -22.58
N VAL A 252 -6.66 3.99 -21.35
CA VAL A 252 -5.60 4.73 -20.65
C VAL A 252 -4.50 3.75 -20.25
N PRO A 253 -3.22 4.03 -20.55
CA PRO A 253 -2.15 3.16 -20.10
C PRO A 253 -2.10 3.12 -18.57
N ALA A 254 -1.96 1.93 -18.02
CA ALA A 254 -1.90 1.71 -16.59
C ALA A 254 -0.73 0.80 -16.23
N ILE A 255 -0.09 1.08 -15.10
CA ILE A 255 0.97 0.24 -14.56
C ILE A 255 0.45 -0.36 -13.25
N VAL A 256 0.56 -1.68 -13.14
CA VAL A 256 0.19 -2.44 -11.93
C VAL A 256 1.45 -3.14 -11.44
N HIS A 257 1.96 -2.75 -10.25
CA HIS A 257 3.25 -3.24 -9.81
C HIS A 257 3.42 -3.14 -8.29
N GLY A 258 3.68 -4.29 -7.64
CA GLY A 258 3.82 -4.39 -6.20
C GLY A 258 2.49 -4.25 -5.46
N GLY A 259 2.43 -4.72 -4.22
CA GLY A 259 1.19 -4.72 -3.45
C GLY A 259 1.35 -4.82 -1.95
N PRO A 260 2.23 -4.03 -1.31
CA PRO A 260 2.35 -4.08 0.14
C PRO A 260 1.07 -3.57 0.81
N PHE A 261 0.67 -4.21 1.92
CA PHE A 261 -0.52 -3.80 2.66
C PHE A 261 -0.26 -2.51 3.45
N ALA A 262 -1.23 -1.59 3.48
CA ALA A 262 -1.09 -0.28 4.12
C ALA A 262 -1.21 -0.31 5.65
N ASN A 263 -1.77 -1.36 6.22
CA ASN A 263 -1.92 -1.49 7.68
C ASN A 263 -0.72 -2.20 8.35
N ILE A 264 0.19 -2.76 7.57
CA ILE A 264 1.38 -3.49 8.07
C ILE A 264 2.68 -3.09 7.36
N ALA A 265 2.59 -2.44 6.21
CA ALA A 265 3.69 -1.93 5.42
C ALA A 265 3.32 -0.55 4.88
N HIS A 266 4.03 -0.04 3.87
CA HIS A 266 3.80 1.34 3.40
C HIS A 266 2.63 1.50 2.42
N GLY A 267 2.05 0.40 1.92
CA GLY A 267 0.75 0.45 1.25
C GLY A 267 0.68 1.13 -0.12
N CYS A 268 1.79 1.19 -0.82
CA CYS A 268 1.90 1.89 -2.11
C CYS A 268 2.48 0.97 -3.18
N ASN A 269 2.12 1.19 -4.44
CA ASN A 269 2.81 0.54 -5.55
C ASN A 269 4.28 0.98 -5.58
N SER A 270 5.07 0.38 -6.48
CA SER A 270 6.51 0.60 -6.48
C SER A 270 6.91 2.03 -6.88
N VAL A 271 8.04 2.45 -6.39
CA VAL A 271 8.73 3.69 -6.82
C VAL A 271 8.99 3.64 -8.32
N THR A 272 9.43 2.48 -8.83
CA THR A 272 9.68 2.28 -10.26
C THR A 272 8.42 2.52 -11.09
N ALA A 273 7.27 1.97 -10.68
CA ALA A 273 5.99 2.17 -11.38
C ALA A 273 5.58 3.64 -11.40
N THR A 274 5.63 4.32 -10.26
CA THR A 274 5.24 5.73 -10.16
C THR A 274 6.16 6.61 -11.00
N LYS A 275 7.47 6.43 -10.90
CA LYS A 275 8.43 7.19 -11.69
C LYS A 275 8.30 6.91 -13.19
N MET A 276 8.01 5.66 -13.56
CA MET A 276 7.77 5.29 -14.96
C MET A 276 6.57 6.05 -15.54
N CYS A 277 5.45 6.08 -14.83
CA CYS A 277 4.28 6.85 -15.25
C CYS A 277 4.60 8.33 -15.38
N MET A 278 5.31 8.91 -14.41
CA MET A 278 5.69 10.32 -14.43
C MET A 278 6.61 10.66 -15.61
N LYS A 279 7.47 9.73 -15.99
CA LYS A 279 8.38 9.89 -17.13
C LYS A 279 7.64 9.82 -18.47
N LEU A 280 6.57 9.03 -18.54
CA LEU A 280 5.85 8.74 -19.79
C LEU A 280 4.62 9.65 -20.03
N ALA A 281 4.04 10.21 -18.99
CA ALA A 281 2.79 10.99 -19.09
C ALA A 281 2.95 12.36 -18.44
N ASP A 282 2.09 13.31 -18.87
CA ASP A 282 2.03 14.64 -18.26
C ASP A 282 1.40 14.61 -16.87
N TYR A 283 0.52 13.64 -16.63
CA TYR A 283 -0.15 13.44 -15.35
C TYR A 283 -0.11 11.98 -14.96
N THR A 284 0.31 11.74 -13.72
CA THR A 284 0.30 10.41 -13.10
C THR A 284 -0.66 10.40 -11.93
N ILE A 285 -1.59 9.46 -11.94
CA ILE A 285 -2.52 9.23 -10.83
C ILE A 285 -2.08 7.94 -10.14
N THR A 286 -1.86 8.02 -8.85
CA THR A 286 -1.50 6.85 -8.04
C THR A 286 -2.31 6.85 -6.76
N GLU A 287 -2.42 5.69 -6.11
CA GLU A 287 -3.18 5.57 -4.88
C GLU A 287 -2.34 4.99 -3.74
N ALA A 288 -2.79 5.27 -2.52
CA ALA A 288 -2.28 4.69 -1.31
C ALA A 288 -3.39 3.88 -0.62
N GLY A 289 -3.02 2.80 0.04
CA GLY A 289 -3.99 1.86 0.62
C GLY A 289 -4.76 2.42 1.81
N PHE A 290 -6.00 1.98 1.98
CA PHE A 290 -6.89 2.39 3.06
C PHE A 290 -7.12 3.90 3.11
N GLY A 291 -7.24 4.47 4.33
CA GLY A 291 -7.48 5.89 4.51
C GLY A 291 -6.22 6.74 4.56
N ALA A 292 -6.42 8.05 4.59
CA ALA A 292 -5.33 9.02 4.54
C ALA A 292 -4.43 8.97 5.78
N ASP A 293 -4.93 8.46 6.90
CA ASP A 293 -4.15 8.27 8.13
C ASP A 293 -3.11 7.16 8.03
N LEU A 294 -3.34 6.17 7.18
CA LEU A 294 -2.41 5.06 6.92
C LEU A 294 -1.69 5.22 5.58
N GLY A 295 -2.42 5.02 4.49
CA GLY A 295 -1.82 5.00 3.17
C GLY A 295 -1.22 6.32 2.73
N ALA A 296 -1.96 7.41 2.84
CA ALA A 296 -1.45 8.72 2.42
C ALA A 296 -0.29 9.18 3.31
N GLU A 297 -0.37 9.00 4.61
CA GLU A 297 0.72 9.32 5.53
C GLU A 297 2.01 8.59 5.11
N LYS A 298 1.91 7.28 4.87
CA LYS A 298 3.08 6.46 4.47
C LYS A 298 3.57 6.80 3.07
N PHE A 299 2.67 7.10 2.15
CA PHE A 299 3.03 7.58 0.82
C PHE A 299 3.86 8.86 0.91
N LEU A 300 3.41 9.82 1.70
CA LEU A 300 4.05 11.12 1.82
C LEU A 300 5.33 11.06 2.68
N ASP A 301 5.26 10.46 3.86
CA ASP A 301 6.37 10.45 4.81
C ASP A 301 7.42 9.37 4.53
N ILE A 302 7.07 8.29 3.84
CA ILE A 302 8.01 7.21 3.52
C ILE A 302 8.37 7.22 2.03
N LYS A 303 7.41 6.96 1.15
CA LYS A 303 7.69 6.80 -0.29
C LYS A 303 8.19 8.08 -0.94
N CYS A 304 7.49 9.19 -0.75
CA CYS A 304 7.89 10.48 -1.31
C CYS A 304 9.23 10.94 -0.76
N ARG A 305 9.45 10.74 0.52
CA ARG A 305 10.71 11.10 1.18
C ARG A 305 11.90 10.32 0.60
N MET A 306 11.76 9.00 0.47
CA MET A 306 12.84 8.14 -0.03
C MET A 306 13.09 8.32 -1.52
N ALA A 307 12.04 8.53 -2.30
CA ALA A 307 12.11 8.57 -3.76
C ALA A 307 12.25 9.99 -4.34
N GLY A 308 12.19 11.02 -3.51
CA GLY A 308 12.23 12.40 -3.96
C GLY A 308 10.99 12.82 -4.75
N LEU A 309 9.83 12.27 -4.40
CA LEU A 309 8.56 12.58 -5.08
C LEU A 309 7.87 13.77 -4.41
N HIS A 310 7.23 14.61 -5.22
CA HIS A 310 6.49 15.79 -4.77
C HIS A 310 5.11 15.79 -5.42
N PRO A 311 4.05 15.39 -4.68
CA PRO A 311 2.70 15.45 -5.22
C PRO A 311 2.26 16.87 -5.56
N SER A 312 1.46 17.01 -6.61
CA SER A 312 0.90 18.30 -7.04
C SER A 312 -0.51 18.52 -6.53
N ALA A 313 -1.25 17.46 -6.26
CA ALA A 313 -2.60 17.50 -5.72
C ALA A 313 -2.97 16.17 -5.07
N VAL A 314 -3.95 16.22 -4.19
CA VAL A 314 -4.49 15.04 -3.50
C VAL A 314 -6.01 15.01 -3.69
N VAL A 315 -6.53 13.83 -3.99
CA VAL A 315 -7.97 13.57 -4.04
C VAL A 315 -8.33 12.68 -2.86
N ILE A 316 -9.28 13.12 -2.04
CA ILE A 316 -9.78 12.37 -0.90
C ILE A 316 -11.15 11.81 -1.27
N VAL A 317 -11.24 10.50 -1.44
CA VAL A 317 -12.50 9.82 -1.79
C VAL A 317 -13.31 9.58 -0.54
N ALA A 318 -14.61 9.88 -0.60
CA ALA A 318 -15.56 9.62 0.46
C ALA A 318 -16.89 9.17 -0.14
N THR A 319 -17.73 8.57 0.69
CA THR A 319 -19.13 8.30 0.36
C THR A 319 -20.01 8.86 1.48
N VAL A 320 -21.20 9.30 1.12
CA VAL A 320 -22.20 9.72 2.12
C VAL A 320 -22.51 8.56 3.08
N ARG A 321 -22.60 7.35 2.55
CA ARG A 321 -22.83 6.13 3.34
C ARG A 321 -21.74 5.90 4.39
N ALA A 322 -20.48 6.01 4.00
CA ALA A 322 -19.35 5.84 4.92
C ALA A 322 -19.33 6.92 6.01
N LEU A 323 -19.67 8.16 5.65
CA LEU A 323 -19.76 9.24 6.62
C LEU A 323 -20.91 9.04 7.60
N LYS A 324 -22.07 8.57 7.15
CA LYS A 324 -23.17 8.19 8.04
C LYS A 324 -22.80 7.04 8.97
N TYR A 325 -22.07 6.04 8.46
CA TYR A 325 -21.54 4.95 9.28
C TYR A 325 -20.63 5.50 10.40
N ASN A 326 -19.75 6.43 10.08
CA ASN A 326 -18.91 7.11 11.06
C ASN A 326 -19.73 7.95 12.06
N GLY A 327 -20.94 8.32 11.70
CA GLY A 327 -21.91 8.99 12.58
C GLY A 327 -22.77 8.05 13.41
N GLY A 328 -22.52 6.75 13.34
CA GLY A 328 -23.18 5.74 14.16
C GLY A 328 -24.35 4.99 13.50
N VAL A 329 -24.59 5.17 12.20
CA VAL A 329 -25.66 4.47 11.48
C VAL A 329 -25.26 3.01 11.22
N ALA A 330 -26.16 2.07 11.49
CA ALA A 330 -25.96 0.66 11.20
C ALA A 330 -25.91 0.42 9.68
N LYS A 331 -25.14 -0.57 9.25
CA LYS A 331 -24.94 -0.92 7.84
C LYS A 331 -26.28 -1.09 7.09
N ALA A 332 -27.28 -1.69 7.71
CA ALA A 332 -28.61 -1.92 7.10
C ALA A 332 -29.38 -0.63 6.80
N ASP A 333 -29.08 0.47 7.49
CA ASP A 333 -29.84 1.73 7.42
C ASP A 333 -29.11 2.83 6.64
N LEU A 334 -27.99 2.52 6.00
CA LEU A 334 -27.14 3.52 5.32
C LEU A 334 -27.80 4.16 4.09
N ASN A 335 -28.83 3.54 3.51
CA ASN A 335 -29.54 4.08 2.36
C ASN A 335 -30.59 5.13 2.72
N ASN A 336 -30.94 5.25 4.01
CA ASN A 336 -31.93 6.22 4.48
C ASN A 336 -31.25 7.58 4.70
N GLU A 337 -31.93 8.67 4.30
CA GLU A 337 -31.44 10.01 4.60
C GLU A 337 -31.28 10.19 6.11
N ASN A 338 -30.12 10.68 6.54
CA ASN A 338 -29.85 10.96 7.94
C ASN A 338 -28.81 12.09 8.07
N LEU A 339 -29.30 13.33 8.07
CA LEU A 339 -28.44 14.51 8.15
C LEU A 339 -27.72 14.62 9.51
N GLU A 340 -28.39 14.21 10.58
CA GLU A 340 -27.78 14.25 11.92
C GLU A 340 -26.58 13.32 12.02
N ALA A 341 -26.72 12.08 11.56
CA ALA A 341 -25.62 11.11 11.55
C ALA A 341 -24.50 11.54 10.58
N LEU A 342 -24.86 12.09 9.43
CA LEU A 342 -23.90 12.62 8.49
C LEU A 342 -23.05 13.74 9.11
N GLU A 343 -23.69 14.65 9.83
CA GLU A 343 -22.99 15.73 10.53
C GLU A 343 -22.04 15.21 11.61
N LYS A 344 -22.44 14.15 12.33
CA LYS A 344 -21.58 13.50 13.33
C LYS A 344 -20.39 12.78 12.72
N GLY A 345 -20.55 12.22 11.53
CA GLY A 345 -19.50 11.48 10.83
C GLY A 345 -18.56 12.34 10.00
N LEU A 346 -18.99 13.51 9.59
CA LEU A 346 -18.21 14.44 8.79
C LEU A 346 -16.82 14.78 9.39
N PRO A 347 -16.63 14.88 10.71
CA PRO A 347 -15.31 15.13 11.27
C PRO A 347 -14.24 14.15 10.82
N ASN A 348 -14.58 12.90 10.49
CA ASN A 348 -13.62 11.95 9.91
C ASN A 348 -13.04 12.48 8.59
N LEU A 349 -13.89 12.92 7.67
CA LEU A 349 -13.45 13.52 6.42
C LEU A 349 -12.68 14.82 6.66
N LEU A 350 -13.20 15.69 7.51
CA LEU A 350 -12.60 17.01 7.76
C LEU A 350 -11.21 16.89 8.39
N LYS A 351 -10.98 15.88 9.22
CA LYS A 351 -9.66 15.61 9.78
C LYS A 351 -8.66 15.25 8.69
N HIS A 352 -9.02 14.38 7.77
CA HIS A 352 -8.15 14.02 6.64
C HIS A 352 -7.88 15.22 5.72
N VAL A 353 -8.91 16.01 5.43
CA VAL A 353 -8.75 17.26 4.65
C VAL A 353 -7.78 18.21 5.34
N SER A 354 -7.97 18.42 6.62
CA SER A 354 -7.09 19.29 7.43
C SER A 354 -5.64 18.81 7.40
N ASN A 355 -5.42 17.51 7.51
CA ASN A 355 -4.07 16.93 7.46
C ASN A 355 -3.38 17.22 6.14
N ILE A 356 -4.06 16.99 5.03
CA ILE A 356 -3.50 17.22 3.69
C ILE A 356 -3.16 18.70 3.50
N LYS A 357 -4.07 19.60 3.88
CA LYS A 357 -3.89 21.04 3.69
C LYS A 357 -2.89 21.66 4.67
N ASN A 358 -2.98 21.31 5.95
CA ASN A 358 -2.29 22.03 7.01
C ASN A 358 -1.01 21.34 7.48
N VAL A 359 -0.96 20.01 7.44
CA VAL A 359 0.25 19.25 7.81
C VAL A 359 1.16 19.08 6.60
N TYR A 360 0.63 18.54 5.51
CA TYR A 360 1.41 18.28 4.31
C TYR A 360 1.46 19.44 3.31
N LYS A 361 0.58 20.43 3.49
CA LYS A 361 0.52 21.66 2.68
C LYS A 361 0.33 21.38 1.18
N LEU A 362 -0.56 20.45 0.88
CA LEU A 362 -0.90 20.07 -0.49
C LEU A 362 -2.32 20.54 -0.84
N PRO A 363 -2.53 20.98 -2.09
CA PRO A 363 -3.90 21.25 -2.56
C PRO A 363 -4.70 19.96 -2.60
N CYS A 364 -5.98 20.01 -2.24
CA CYS A 364 -6.82 18.82 -2.31
C CYS A 364 -8.26 19.13 -2.74
N VAL A 365 -8.94 18.10 -3.20
CA VAL A 365 -10.35 18.06 -3.51
C VAL A 365 -10.96 16.82 -2.88
N VAL A 366 -12.21 16.91 -2.46
CA VAL A 366 -12.99 15.77 -1.99
C VAL A 366 -13.80 15.22 -3.17
N ALA A 367 -13.63 13.93 -3.46
CA ALA A 367 -14.43 13.24 -4.46
C ALA A 367 -15.48 12.40 -3.72
N ILE A 368 -16.75 12.70 -3.95
CA ILE A 368 -17.85 11.88 -3.45
C ILE A 368 -18.17 10.83 -4.50
N ASN A 369 -17.93 9.57 -4.17
CA ASN A 369 -18.38 8.45 -4.98
C ASN A 369 -19.90 8.31 -4.76
N ALA A 370 -20.67 8.82 -5.71
CA ALA A 370 -22.11 9.00 -5.57
C ALA A 370 -22.88 7.68 -5.70
N PHE A 371 -23.84 7.48 -4.82
CA PHE A 371 -24.83 6.39 -4.87
C PHE A 371 -26.20 6.96 -5.19
N PRO A 372 -27.09 6.19 -5.88
CA PRO A 372 -28.44 6.67 -6.20
C PRO A 372 -29.27 7.05 -4.97
N THR A 373 -28.96 6.48 -3.81
CA THR A 373 -29.66 6.77 -2.55
C THR A 373 -29.20 8.04 -1.83
N ASP A 374 -28.11 8.68 -2.30
CA ASP A 374 -27.61 9.92 -1.73
C ASP A 374 -28.58 11.06 -2.05
N THR A 375 -29.01 11.81 -1.02
CA THR A 375 -29.93 12.93 -1.23
C THR A 375 -29.18 14.23 -1.48
N LYS A 376 -29.86 15.19 -2.15
CA LYS A 376 -29.29 16.51 -2.40
C LYS A 376 -28.93 17.22 -1.09
N ALA A 377 -29.78 17.08 -0.05
CA ALA A 377 -29.52 17.68 1.26
C ALA A 377 -28.23 17.12 1.90
N GLU A 378 -28.00 15.81 1.78
CA GLU A 378 -26.79 15.16 2.27
C GLU A 378 -25.54 15.66 1.52
N LEU A 379 -25.61 15.72 0.20
CA LEU A 379 -24.49 16.19 -0.64
C LEU A 379 -24.19 17.67 -0.37
N ASP A 380 -25.21 18.50 -0.22
CA ASP A 380 -25.06 19.93 0.10
C ASP A 380 -24.38 20.14 1.45
N LEU A 381 -24.70 19.32 2.44
CA LEU A 381 -24.08 19.39 3.77
C LEU A 381 -22.58 19.09 3.70
N VAL A 382 -22.19 18.03 2.99
CA VAL A 382 -20.76 17.67 2.80
C VAL A 382 -20.02 18.83 2.10
N GLU A 383 -20.61 19.36 1.03
CA GLU A 383 -20.03 20.46 0.28
C GLU A 383 -19.84 21.71 1.14
N ALA A 384 -20.86 22.09 1.93
CA ALA A 384 -20.80 23.26 2.80
C ALA A 384 -19.68 23.13 3.85
N LYS A 385 -19.56 21.97 4.48
CA LYS A 385 -18.52 21.72 5.49
C LYS A 385 -17.11 21.73 4.90
N CYS A 386 -16.92 21.18 3.73
CA CYS A 386 -15.62 21.22 3.05
C CYS A 386 -15.25 22.64 2.61
N LYS A 387 -16.21 23.44 2.17
CA LYS A 387 -15.98 24.84 1.80
C LYS A 387 -15.50 25.69 2.96
N GLU A 388 -15.94 25.41 4.19
CA GLU A 388 -15.43 26.08 5.38
C GLU A 388 -13.92 25.89 5.55
N LEU A 389 -13.36 24.78 5.03
CA LEU A 389 -11.91 24.53 5.01
C LEU A 389 -11.25 24.96 3.70
N GLY A 390 -11.98 25.60 2.81
CA GLY A 390 -11.46 26.05 1.52
C GLY A 390 -11.22 24.92 0.52
N VAL A 391 -11.97 23.82 0.62
CA VAL A 391 -11.84 22.64 -0.24
C VAL A 391 -13.12 22.43 -1.03
N ASN A 392 -12.99 22.19 -2.33
CA ASN A 392 -14.09 21.88 -3.22
C ASN A 392 -14.47 20.39 -3.13
N VAL A 393 -15.73 20.11 -3.44
CA VAL A 393 -16.28 18.76 -3.51
C VAL A 393 -16.73 18.53 -4.95
N ALA A 394 -16.34 17.41 -5.55
CA ALA A 394 -16.79 16.97 -6.86
C ALA A 394 -17.48 15.62 -6.73
N LEU A 395 -18.63 15.47 -7.38
CA LEU A 395 -19.30 14.18 -7.46
C LEU A 395 -18.63 13.31 -8.52
N SER A 396 -18.50 12.03 -8.24
CA SER A 396 -17.97 11.03 -9.17
C SER A 396 -19.03 9.98 -9.44
N GLU A 397 -19.35 9.78 -10.72
CA GLU A 397 -20.29 8.77 -11.20
C GLU A 397 -19.61 7.80 -12.16
N VAL A 398 -18.31 7.58 -11.99
CA VAL A 398 -17.49 6.79 -12.92
C VAL A 398 -17.86 5.31 -12.95
N TRP A 399 -18.41 4.78 -11.87
CA TRP A 399 -18.87 3.39 -11.84
C TRP A 399 -19.93 3.14 -12.93
N ALA A 400 -20.90 4.03 -13.04
CA ALA A 400 -22.02 3.91 -13.98
C ALA A 400 -21.71 4.49 -15.36
N LYS A 401 -20.88 5.52 -15.45
CA LYS A 401 -20.69 6.33 -16.67
C LYS A 401 -19.27 6.31 -17.23
N GLY A 402 -18.35 5.58 -16.60
CA GLY A 402 -16.94 5.59 -17.01
C GLY A 402 -16.31 6.97 -16.85
N GLY A 403 -15.36 7.31 -17.70
CA GLY A 403 -14.64 8.58 -17.63
C GLY A 403 -15.54 9.81 -17.71
N GLU A 404 -16.64 9.74 -18.44
CA GLU A 404 -17.59 10.86 -18.53
C GLU A 404 -18.16 11.26 -17.17
N GLY A 405 -18.35 10.28 -16.27
CA GLY A 405 -18.81 10.53 -14.90
C GLY A 405 -17.77 11.18 -13.99
N GLY A 406 -16.53 11.32 -14.42
CA GLY A 406 -15.43 11.93 -13.67
C GLY A 406 -14.94 13.28 -14.22
N VAL A 407 -15.58 13.83 -15.23
CA VAL A 407 -15.10 15.05 -15.90
C VAL A 407 -15.02 16.25 -14.94
N LYS A 408 -16.01 16.45 -14.09
CA LYS A 408 -15.99 17.55 -13.11
C LYS A 408 -14.85 17.40 -12.10
N LEU A 409 -14.62 16.18 -11.63
CA LEU A 409 -13.49 15.89 -10.75
C LEU A 409 -12.16 16.15 -11.48
N ALA A 410 -12.05 15.71 -12.73
CA ALA A 410 -10.85 15.91 -13.53
C ALA A 410 -10.55 17.41 -13.75
N GLU A 411 -11.56 18.21 -14.03
CA GLU A 411 -11.42 19.67 -14.19
C GLU A 411 -10.86 20.31 -12.93
N GLU A 412 -11.39 19.93 -11.77
CA GLU A 412 -10.91 20.46 -10.49
C GLU A 412 -9.47 20.00 -10.17
N VAL A 413 -9.14 18.75 -10.43
CA VAL A 413 -7.77 18.24 -10.26
C VAL A 413 -6.79 18.98 -11.17
N LEU A 414 -7.15 19.20 -12.43
CA LEU A 414 -6.32 19.94 -13.37
C LEU A 414 -6.10 21.39 -12.95
N ARG A 415 -7.09 22.00 -12.31
CA ARG A 415 -6.95 23.34 -11.71
C ARG A 415 -5.98 23.31 -10.53
N LEU A 416 -6.11 22.32 -9.63
CA LEU A 416 -5.31 22.22 -8.42
C LEU A 416 -3.82 21.97 -8.71
N VAL A 417 -3.50 21.16 -9.71
CA VAL A 417 -2.10 20.82 -10.03
C VAL A 417 -1.28 22.02 -10.52
N GLU A 418 -1.96 23.08 -10.95
CA GLU A 418 -1.30 24.34 -11.35
C GLU A 418 -1.05 25.28 -10.17
N GLU A 419 -1.63 25.01 -8.99
CA GLU A 419 -1.37 25.80 -7.80
C GLU A 419 0.03 25.47 -7.24
N PRO A 420 0.81 26.50 -6.86
CA PRO A 420 2.07 26.25 -6.15
C PRO A 420 1.78 25.66 -4.78
N ASN A 421 2.66 24.79 -4.31
CA ASN A 421 2.56 24.25 -2.96
C ASN A 421 3.92 24.10 -2.28
N ASP A 422 3.90 24.09 -0.96
CA ASP A 422 5.06 23.92 -0.09
C ASP A 422 5.02 22.56 0.61
N PHE A 423 4.91 21.49 -0.15
CA PHE A 423 4.82 20.13 0.40
C PHE A 423 5.81 19.96 1.56
N SER A 424 5.30 19.52 2.71
CA SER A 424 6.08 19.23 3.91
C SER A 424 5.70 17.86 4.50
N TYR A 425 6.61 17.29 5.26
CA TYR A 425 6.38 16.02 5.94
C TYR A 425 5.73 16.26 7.31
N ALA A 426 5.08 15.23 7.86
CA ALA A 426 4.48 15.30 9.18
C ALA A 426 5.55 15.35 10.30
N TYR A 427 6.74 14.81 10.03
CA TYR A 427 7.84 14.78 10.99
C TYR A 427 9.18 14.80 10.27
N GLU A 428 10.21 15.25 10.98
CA GLU A 428 11.59 15.14 10.52
C GLU A 428 12.20 13.82 11.00
N LEU A 429 13.23 13.32 10.29
CA LEU A 429 13.86 12.05 10.63
C LEU A 429 14.75 12.12 11.86
N GLU A 430 15.27 13.29 12.17
CA GLU A 430 16.05 13.56 13.37
C GLU A 430 15.12 13.55 14.59
N GLY A 431 15.63 13.13 15.69
CA GLY A 431 14.85 12.97 16.92
C GLY A 431 14.63 11.49 17.26
N SER A 432 14.07 11.25 18.43
CA SER A 432 13.83 9.89 18.89
C SER A 432 12.70 9.23 18.12
N ILE A 433 12.65 7.91 18.17
CA ILE A 433 11.54 7.13 17.63
C ILE A 433 10.23 7.56 18.29
N GLU A 434 10.23 7.77 19.60
CA GLU A 434 9.07 8.24 20.35
C GLU A 434 8.59 9.63 19.88
N ASP A 435 9.51 10.57 19.63
CA ASP A 435 9.17 11.91 19.14
C ASP A 435 8.49 11.83 17.76
N LYS A 436 9.01 11.01 16.86
CA LYS A 436 8.42 10.83 15.54
C LYS A 436 7.02 10.22 15.63
N LEU A 437 6.84 9.22 16.49
CA LEU A 437 5.52 8.62 16.75
C LEU A 437 4.55 9.64 17.35
N ASN A 438 4.99 10.48 18.27
CA ASN A 438 4.16 11.54 18.83
C ASN A 438 3.69 12.52 17.76
N GLN A 439 4.55 12.90 16.85
CA GLN A 439 4.17 13.80 15.76
C GLN A 439 3.13 13.18 14.84
N ILE A 440 3.26 11.89 14.52
CA ILE A 440 2.24 11.17 13.73
C ILE A 440 0.91 11.13 14.48
N VAL A 441 0.92 10.73 15.74
CA VAL A 441 -0.30 10.61 16.55
C VAL A 441 -0.99 11.97 16.71
N GLN A 442 -0.25 13.01 17.01
CA GLN A 442 -0.81 14.35 17.24
C GLN A 442 -1.27 15.03 15.96
N LYS A 443 -0.45 15.02 14.92
CA LYS A 443 -0.72 15.76 13.68
C LYS A 443 -1.67 15.00 12.76
N VAL A 444 -1.48 13.70 12.61
CA VAL A 444 -2.21 12.90 11.62
C VAL A 444 -3.45 12.23 12.22
N TYR A 445 -3.30 11.60 13.38
CA TYR A 445 -4.42 10.87 14.00
C TYR A 445 -5.33 11.77 14.83
N GLY A 446 -4.81 12.91 15.31
CA GLY A 446 -5.57 13.81 16.18
C GLY A 446 -5.58 13.40 17.65
N GLY A 447 -4.67 12.51 18.05
CA GLY A 447 -4.54 12.03 19.41
C GLY A 447 -3.71 12.93 20.30
N LYS A 448 -3.60 12.57 21.56
CA LYS A 448 -2.84 13.30 22.57
C LYS A 448 -1.36 12.95 22.53
N ARG A 449 -1.06 11.64 22.50
CA ARG A 449 0.33 11.13 22.48
C ARG A 449 0.39 9.66 22.18
N VAL A 450 1.61 9.18 21.89
CA VAL A 450 1.93 7.76 21.86
C VAL A 450 2.33 7.29 23.27
N VAL A 451 2.01 6.04 23.58
CA VAL A 451 2.48 5.35 24.78
C VAL A 451 3.26 4.12 24.31
N LEU A 452 4.51 4.02 24.71
CA LEU A 452 5.33 2.83 24.45
C LEU A 452 5.24 1.89 25.65
N THR A 453 4.92 0.60 25.42
CA THR A 453 5.04 -0.41 26.47
C THR A 453 6.50 -0.54 26.91
N ALA A 454 6.74 -1.17 28.07
CA ALA A 454 8.11 -1.41 28.53
C ALA A 454 8.96 -2.15 27.47
N ASN A 455 8.35 -3.11 26.79
CA ASN A 455 9.01 -3.84 25.70
C ASN A 455 9.35 -2.91 24.52
N ALA A 456 8.40 -2.11 24.09
CA ALA A 456 8.61 -1.14 23.00
C ALA A 456 9.68 -0.10 23.34
N GLN A 457 9.75 0.36 24.59
CA GLN A 457 10.79 1.28 25.05
C GLN A 457 12.18 0.67 24.92
N LYS A 458 12.34 -0.59 25.31
CA LYS A 458 13.61 -1.33 25.18
C LYS A 458 14.00 -1.47 23.71
N GLN A 459 13.04 -1.84 22.88
CA GLN A 459 13.25 -1.98 21.43
C GLN A 459 13.66 -0.66 20.79
N ALA A 460 13.03 0.46 21.17
CA ALA A 460 13.38 1.77 20.68
C ALA A 460 14.85 2.12 20.98
N LYS A 461 15.28 1.90 22.22
CA LYS A 461 16.66 2.14 22.64
C LYS A 461 17.65 1.26 21.87
N GLN A 462 17.31 -0.01 21.68
CA GLN A 462 18.14 -0.94 20.92
C GLN A 462 18.28 -0.52 19.46
N LEU A 463 17.19 -0.14 18.82
CA LEU A 463 17.19 0.29 17.41
C LEU A 463 17.99 1.58 17.23
N GLU A 464 17.85 2.54 18.14
CA GLU A 464 18.62 3.77 18.12
C GLU A 464 20.13 3.48 18.31
N ALA A 465 20.48 2.59 19.24
CA ALA A 465 21.88 2.18 19.47
C ALA A 465 22.47 1.45 18.25
N LEU A 466 21.67 0.74 17.48
CA LEU A 466 22.11 0.06 16.25
C LEU A 466 22.22 1.01 15.04
N GLY A 467 21.87 2.28 15.20
CA GLY A 467 21.97 3.29 14.13
C GLY A 467 20.71 3.48 13.29
N PHE A 468 19.56 2.96 13.72
CA PHE A 468 18.30 3.08 12.98
C PHE A 468 17.42 4.24 13.46
N GLY A 469 17.92 5.09 14.35
CA GLY A 469 17.16 6.20 14.93
C GLY A 469 16.62 7.22 13.93
N ASN A 470 17.22 7.35 12.75
CA ASN A 470 16.81 8.30 11.71
C ASN A 470 15.96 7.66 10.61
N CYS A 471 15.43 6.45 10.82
CA CYS A 471 14.51 5.84 9.88
C CYS A 471 13.10 6.44 10.01
N PRO A 472 12.34 6.54 8.93
CA PRO A 472 10.92 6.86 9.03
C PRO A 472 10.15 5.74 9.73
N ILE A 473 8.98 6.07 10.24
CA ILE A 473 8.14 5.16 11.02
C ILE A 473 6.96 4.69 10.16
N CYS A 474 6.76 3.37 10.14
CA CYS A 474 5.63 2.75 9.48
C CYS A 474 4.70 2.19 10.57
N VAL A 475 3.61 2.91 10.87
CA VAL A 475 2.69 2.50 11.92
C VAL A 475 1.76 1.40 11.40
N ALA A 476 1.74 0.27 12.10
CA ALA A 476 0.81 -0.82 11.87
C ALA A 476 -0.33 -0.72 12.89
N LYS A 477 -1.52 -0.36 12.42
CA LYS A 477 -2.71 -0.18 13.25
C LYS A 477 -3.96 -0.56 12.48
N THR A 478 -5.11 -0.55 13.15
CA THR A 478 -6.41 -0.73 12.48
C THR A 478 -6.62 0.33 11.39
N GLN A 479 -7.18 -0.08 10.25
CA GLN A 479 -7.57 0.83 9.18
C GLN A 479 -8.91 1.51 9.43
N TYR A 480 -9.71 1.02 10.36
CA TYR A 480 -11.10 1.44 10.57
C TYR A 480 -11.29 2.64 11.49
N SER A 481 -10.23 3.15 12.06
CA SER A 481 -10.29 4.30 12.99
C SER A 481 -9.03 5.14 12.88
N LEU A 482 -9.14 6.42 13.18
CA LEU A 482 -7.98 7.29 13.40
C LEU A 482 -7.17 6.87 14.63
N THR A 483 -7.80 6.18 15.56
CA THR A 483 -7.16 5.64 16.78
C THR A 483 -6.59 4.24 16.52
N ASP A 484 -6.08 3.60 17.57
CA ASP A 484 -5.70 2.18 17.56
C ASP A 484 -6.85 1.24 17.98
N ASP A 485 -8.05 1.79 18.18
CA ASP A 485 -9.27 1.05 18.53
C ASP A 485 -10.30 1.17 17.41
N GLN A 486 -10.53 0.08 16.70
CA GLN A 486 -11.44 0.06 15.54
C GLN A 486 -12.89 0.43 15.85
N THR A 487 -13.29 0.44 17.12
CA THR A 487 -14.65 0.82 17.53
C THR A 487 -14.85 2.32 17.67
N LYS A 488 -13.76 3.10 17.63
CA LYS A 488 -13.79 4.55 17.78
C LYS A 488 -13.95 5.22 16.41
N LEU A 489 -15.17 5.58 16.07
CA LEU A 489 -15.53 6.17 14.78
C LEU A 489 -15.44 7.71 14.80
N GLY A 490 -15.57 8.33 13.62
CA GLY A 490 -15.51 9.78 13.48
C GLY A 490 -14.09 10.32 13.59
N ALA A 491 -13.93 11.39 14.34
CA ALA A 491 -12.61 11.98 14.62
C ALA A 491 -12.43 12.18 16.13
N PRO A 492 -12.12 11.10 16.87
CA PRO A 492 -11.87 11.20 18.30
C PRO A 492 -10.69 12.12 18.60
N THR A 493 -10.71 12.71 19.79
CA THR A 493 -9.65 13.57 20.31
C THR A 493 -9.20 13.06 21.68
N ASP A 494 -8.08 13.54 22.15
CA ASP A 494 -7.57 13.27 23.50
C ASP A 494 -7.27 11.80 23.80
N PHE A 495 -7.11 10.97 22.76
CA PHE A 495 -6.78 9.56 22.93
C PHE A 495 -5.26 9.33 22.88
N GLU A 496 -4.86 8.23 23.45
CA GLU A 496 -3.48 7.75 23.38
C GLU A 496 -3.40 6.55 22.42
N VAL A 497 -2.30 6.44 21.69
CA VAL A 497 -2.02 5.26 20.85
C VAL A 497 -0.91 4.48 21.53
N THR A 498 -1.17 3.21 21.81
CA THR A 498 -0.20 2.34 22.48
C THR A 498 0.57 1.50 21.45
N VAL A 499 1.88 1.69 21.43
CA VAL A 499 2.80 0.86 20.62
C VAL A 499 3.35 -0.26 21.50
N ARG A 500 3.13 -1.49 21.07
CA ARG A 500 3.50 -2.69 21.83
C ARG A 500 4.84 -3.29 21.39
N ASN A 501 5.18 -3.15 20.11
CA ASN A 501 6.40 -3.66 19.52
C ASN A 501 6.93 -2.68 18.47
N LEU A 502 8.26 -2.65 18.37
CA LEU A 502 8.97 -1.96 17.30
C LEU A 502 9.86 -2.97 16.59
N LYS A 503 9.84 -2.96 15.28
CA LYS A 503 10.61 -3.89 14.45
C LYS A 503 11.27 -3.10 13.32
N ILE A 504 12.55 -3.39 13.06
CA ILE A 504 13.25 -2.78 11.92
C ILE A 504 13.07 -3.64 10.67
N SER A 505 12.61 -3.01 9.60
CA SER A 505 12.70 -3.52 8.23
C SER A 505 13.91 -2.85 7.59
N ALA A 506 15.10 -3.36 7.89
CA ALA A 506 16.36 -2.70 7.56
C ALA A 506 16.60 -2.58 6.05
N GLY A 507 16.15 -3.54 5.27
CA GLY A 507 16.22 -3.50 3.81
C GLY A 507 15.28 -2.47 3.22
N ALA A 508 14.06 -2.37 3.75
CA ALA A 508 13.09 -1.36 3.35
C ALA A 508 13.49 0.04 3.85
N GLY A 509 14.15 0.11 5.00
CA GLY A 509 14.65 1.35 5.57
C GLY A 509 13.65 2.08 6.47
N PHE A 510 12.71 1.37 7.07
CA PHE A 510 11.76 1.95 8.01
C PHE A 510 11.56 1.07 9.26
N ILE A 511 11.09 1.71 10.33
CA ILE A 511 10.74 1.03 11.57
C ILE A 511 9.24 0.79 11.59
N VAL A 512 8.83 -0.46 11.79
CA VAL A 512 7.42 -0.82 11.95
C VAL A 512 7.03 -0.68 13.43
N ALA A 513 6.04 0.15 13.70
CA ALA A 513 5.47 0.35 15.04
C ALA A 513 4.14 -0.37 15.13
N LEU A 514 4.08 -1.43 15.92
CA LEU A 514 2.92 -2.30 16.06
C LEU A 514 2.06 -1.87 17.25
N THR A 515 0.82 -1.45 16.99
CA THR A 515 -0.11 -0.98 18.03
C THR A 515 -0.94 -2.09 18.65
N GLY A 516 -0.94 -3.27 18.05
CA GLY A 516 -1.69 -4.42 18.53
C GLY A 516 -1.23 -5.69 17.85
N GLU A 517 -2.04 -6.72 17.92
CA GLU A 517 -1.83 -7.94 17.14
C GLU A 517 -2.23 -7.68 15.68
N ILE A 518 -1.26 -7.41 14.86
CA ILE A 518 -1.47 -7.20 13.43
C ILE A 518 -1.28 -8.53 12.71
N MET A 519 -2.29 -8.93 11.96
CA MET A 519 -2.29 -10.18 11.22
C MET A 519 -1.46 -10.09 9.95
N THR A 520 -0.27 -10.68 10.00
CA THR A 520 0.60 -10.84 8.82
C THR A 520 0.31 -12.15 8.07
N MET A 521 -0.62 -12.94 8.56
CA MET A 521 -1.18 -14.12 7.89
C MET A 521 -2.69 -14.17 8.16
N PRO A 522 -3.52 -13.54 7.30
CA PRO A 522 -4.97 -13.60 7.44
C PRO A 522 -5.50 -15.02 7.29
N GLY A 523 -6.63 -15.30 7.92
CA GLY A 523 -7.36 -16.55 7.72
C GLY A 523 -8.44 -16.44 6.66
N LEU A 524 -8.87 -17.58 6.13
CA LEU A 524 -10.05 -17.62 5.28
C LEU A 524 -11.31 -17.39 6.13
N PRO A 525 -12.34 -16.71 5.60
CA PRO A 525 -13.63 -16.55 6.29
C PRO A 525 -14.39 -17.87 6.29
N LYS A 526 -15.52 -17.92 7.01
CA LYS A 526 -16.37 -19.11 7.09
C LYS A 526 -16.81 -19.58 5.71
N VAL A 527 -17.15 -18.66 4.82
CA VAL A 527 -17.50 -18.92 3.43
C VAL A 527 -16.54 -18.11 2.55
N PRO A 528 -15.42 -18.71 2.16
CA PRO A 528 -14.45 -17.98 1.33
C PRO A 528 -14.95 -17.78 -0.10
N ALA A 529 -14.47 -16.73 -0.74
CA ALA A 529 -14.74 -16.46 -2.16
C ALA A 529 -14.37 -17.65 -3.06
N ALA A 530 -13.39 -18.44 -2.64
CA ALA A 530 -12.97 -19.65 -3.35
C ALA A 530 -14.12 -20.62 -3.64
N GLU A 531 -15.17 -20.66 -2.81
CA GLU A 531 -16.30 -21.57 -3.01
C GLU A 531 -17.16 -21.21 -4.23
N ARG A 532 -17.14 -19.95 -4.68
CA ARG A 532 -17.92 -19.47 -5.83
C ARG A 532 -17.10 -19.27 -7.11
N ILE A 533 -15.79 -19.41 -7.02
CA ILE A 533 -14.91 -19.29 -8.18
C ILE A 533 -14.86 -20.63 -8.91
N ASP A 534 -15.09 -20.62 -10.23
CA ASP A 534 -15.12 -21.83 -11.04
C ASP A 534 -14.56 -21.57 -12.44
N VAL A 535 -14.36 -22.63 -13.19
CA VAL A 535 -13.85 -22.59 -14.56
C VAL A 535 -14.71 -23.52 -15.42
N ASP A 536 -15.22 -23.03 -16.55
CA ASP A 536 -15.97 -23.86 -17.49
C ASP A 536 -15.04 -24.66 -18.41
N GLU A 537 -15.63 -25.49 -19.27
CA GLU A 537 -14.88 -26.36 -20.20
C GLU A 537 -14.07 -25.58 -21.25
N THR A 538 -14.34 -24.31 -21.44
CA THR A 538 -13.57 -23.45 -22.35
C THR A 538 -12.39 -22.75 -21.66
N GLY A 539 -12.26 -22.93 -20.33
CA GLY A 539 -11.26 -22.23 -19.53
C GLY A 539 -11.71 -20.84 -19.05
N LYS A 540 -12.97 -20.48 -19.25
CA LYS A 540 -13.51 -19.21 -18.77
C LYS A 540 -13.77 -19.28 -17.26
N ILE A 541 -13.24 -18.29 -16.54
CA ILE A 541 -13.41 -18.21 -15.09
C ILE A 541 -14.71 -17.48 -14.75
N THR A 542 -15.43 -18.00 -13.76
CA THR A 542 -16.65 -17.40 -13.22
C THR A 542 -16.48 -17.18 -11.71
N GLY A 543 -17.22 -16.24 -11.14
CA GLY A 543 -17.24 -16.00 -9.70
C GLY A 543 -16.03 -15.24 -9.16
N LEU A 544 -15.08 -14.85 -10.01
CA LEU A 544 -13.89 -14.11 -9.57
C LEU A 544 -14.23 -12.66 -9.20
N PHE A 545 -15.25 -12.13 -9.84
CA PHE A 545 -15.70 -10.74 -9.66
C PHE A 545 -17.17 -10.67 -9.26
#